data_eca803ea476484fb5d814b493de4545a
#
_entry.id   eca803ea476484fb5d814b493de4545a
#
_cell.length_a   1.000
_cell.length_b   1.000
_cell.length_c   1.000
_cell.angle_alpha   90.00
_cell.angle_beta   90.00
_cell.angle_gamma   90.00
#
_symmetry.space_group_name_H-M   'P 1'
#
loop_
_entity.id
_entity.type
_entity.pdbx_description
1 polymer ?
#
loop_
_entity_poly.entity_id
_entity_poly.type
_entity_poly.pdbx_seq_one_letter_code
_entity_poly.pdbx_strand_id
1 'polypeptide(L)'
;MSIERRTIIKAPALIGLASHNAIGNRKNSMISNFVLVHGTWHGGWVWKDVARILRAHGHRVLTPTCTGCGDREHLSNPEVGLETHITDIENSIHWGEMDRFILVGHSYSGVTITGVADRMREQVERVIFFDALVPREGRMAGVVRDSYTGEFPDWWKTRQKAFVDGYRMVLWQDYPVDMLVPPTRKKIVARLKRLITTHPARQWTDELVINNGGWRGLPRSFVHCIGQQYLMTSEKMIGPARAPGWDFVELNIARDGMLTHPKIVANYLISMAG
;
A
#
# COMPACT_ATOMS: atom_id res chain seq x y z
N MET A 1 37.77 36.17 -1.78
CA MET A 1 36.45 35.63 -1.38
C MET A 1 35.41 36.29 -2.26
N SER A 2 34.96 35.60 -3.29
CA SER A 2 34.05 36.09 -4.34
C SER A 2 32.67 35.50 -4.08
N ILE A 3 31.68 36.40 -3.97
CA ILE A 3 30.26 36.06 -3.78
C ILE A 3 29.63 35.96 -5.16
N GLU A 4 29.27 34.75 -5.59
CA GLU A 4 28.51 34.58 -6.84
C GLU A 4 27.04 34.91 -6.64
N ARG A 5 26.57 35.90 -7.43
CA ARG A 5 25.18 36.33 -7.49
C ARG A 5 24.39 35.36 -8.38
N ARG A 6 23.37 34.72 -7.82
CA ARG A 6 22.40 33.94 -8.61
C ARG A 6 21.41 34.90 -9.31
N THR A 7 21.40 34.84 -10.62
CA THR A 7 20.49 35.60 -11.49
C THR A 7 19.12 34.90 -11.52
N ILE A 8 18.08 35.61 -11.10
CA ILE A 8 16.68 35.19 -11.23
C ILE A 8 16.18 35.61 -12.61
N ILE A 9 15.86 34.65 -13.47
CA ILE A 9 15.25 34.93 -14.79
C ILE A 9 13.72 34.90 -14.61
N LYS A 10 13.08 36.06 -14.80
CA LYS A 10 11.63 36.20 -14.93
C LYS A 10 11.23 35.87 -16.36
N ALA A 11 10.29 34.96 -16.56
CA ALA A 11 9.68 34.66 -17.85
C ALA A 11 8.52 35.66 -18.15
N PRO A 12 8.35 36.11 -19.39
CA PRO A 12 7.25 36.99 -19.78
C PRO A 12 5.97 36.18 -20.08
N ALA A 13 4.83 36.81 -19.74
CA ALA A 13 3.50 36.35 -20.11
C ALA A 13 3.27 36.57 -21.62
N LEU A 14 2.80 35.55 -22.31
CA LEU A 14 2.25 35.65 -23.66
C LEU A 14 0.83 35.11 -23.68
N ILE A 15 -0.13 36.05 -23.87
CA ILE A 15 -1.52 35.77 -24.21
C ILE A 15 -1.58 35.48 -25.70
N GLY A 16 -2.10 34.34 -26.09
CA GLY A 16 -2.36 34.01 -27.47
C GLY A 16 -3.48 33.00 -27.57
N LEU A 17 -4.70 33.49 -27.88
CA LEU A 17 -5.84 32.68 -28.33
C LEU A 17 -5.50 32.04 -29.69
N ALA A 18 -5.52 30.71 -29.74
CA ALA A 18 -5.70 29.99 -31.00
C ALA A 18 -6.43 28.68 -30.70
N SER A 19 -7.72 28.66 -31.06
CA SER A 19 -8.51 27.48 -31.26
C SER A 19 -7.92 26.69 -32.42
N HIS A 20 -7.45 25.44 -32.15
CA HIS A 20 -7.36 24.38 -33.18
C HIS A 20 -7.37 23.03 -32.51
N ASN A 21 -8.24 22.16 -32.99
CA ASN A 21 -8.40 20.74 -32.70
C ASN A 21 -7.06 20.03 -32.44
N ALA A 22 -6.74 19.83 -31.19
CA ALA A 22 -5.74 18.86 -30.80
C ALA A 22 -6.45 17.54 -30.46
N ILE A 23 -6.75 16.74 -31.49
CA ILE A 23 -6.80 15.29 -31.35
C ILE A 23 -5.35 14.90 -31.03
N GLY A 24 -4.92 15.22 -29.81
CA GLY A 24 -3.58 14.93 -29.31
C GLY A 24 -3.47 13.42 -29.09
N ASN A 25 -2.54 12.84 -29.80
CA ASN A 25 -1.87 11.56 -29.64
C ASN A 25 -2.06 11.00 -28.22
N ARG A 26 -3.14 10.23 -27.99
CA ARG A 26 -3.17 9.28 -26.87
C ARG A 26 -2.03 8.30 -27.18
N LYS A 27 -0.86 8.49 -26.52
CA LYS A 27 0.05 7.37 -26.35
C LYS A 27 -0.85 6.18 -26.00
N ASN A 28 -0.78 5.12 -26.79
CA ASN A 28 -1.43 3.84 -26.48
C ASN A 28 -0.90 3.41 -25.10
N SER A 29 -1.52 3.88 -24.03
CA SER A 29 -1.24 3.35 -22.71
C SER A 29 -1.77 1.93 -22.74
N MET A 30 -0.88 0.96 -22.64
CA MET A 30 -1.27 -0.43 -22.57
C MET A 30 -2.23 -0.61 -21.41
N ILE A 31 -3.34 -1.31 -21.64
CA ILE A 31 -4.30 -1.65 -20.59
C ILE A 31 -3.59 -2.63 -19.65
N SER A 32 -3.45 -2.24 -18.39
CA SER A 32 -2.87 -3.08 -17.35
C SER A 32 -3.94 -3.50 -16.34
N ASN A 33 -3.72 -4.63 -15.70
CA ASN A 33 -4.53 -5.08 -14.59
C ASN A 33 -3.87 -4.65 -13.28
N PHE A 34 -4.63 -4.12 -12.34
CA PHE A 34 -4.15 -3.72 -11.02
C PHE A 34 -4.85 -4.51 -9.93
N VAL A 35 -4.08 -4.99 -8.95
CA VAL A 35 -4.57 -5.59 -7.72
C VAL A 35 -4.11 -4.71 -6.56
N LEU A 36 -5.04 -3.99 -5.92
CA LEU A 36 -4.75 -3.00 -4.88
C LEU A 36 -5.14 -3.55 -3.51
N VAL A 37 -4.15 -3.92 -2.72
CA VAL A 37 -4.31 -4.57 -1.42
C VAL A 37 -4.21 -3.54 -0.30
N HIS A 38 -5.20 -3.53 0.59
CA HIS A 38 -5.31 -2.60 1.71
C HIS A 38 -4.40 -2.97 2.89
N GLY A 39 -4.07 -1.97 3.72
CA GLY A 39 -3.32 -2.15 4.97
C GLY A 39 -4.19 -2.59 6.14
N THR A 40 -3.56 -2.68 7.32
CA THR A 40 -4.22 -3.02 8.58
C THR A 40 -5.41 -2.07 8.86
N TRP A 41 -6.50 -2.60 9.43
CA TRP A 41 -7.76 -1.92 9.79
C TRP A 41 -8.61 -1.43 8.61
N HIS A 42 -8.12 -1.49 7.40
CA HIS A 42 -8.83 -1.08 6.20
C HIS A 42 -9.60 -2.24 5.55
N GLY A 43 -10.17 -1.98 4.41
CA GLY A 43 -10.73 -2.91 3.45
C GLY A 43 -10.52 -2.37 2.04
N GLY A 44 -10.97 -3.07 1.02
CA GLY A 44 -10.85 -2.64 -0.38
C GLY A 44 -11.47 -1.26 -0.66
N TRP A 45 -12.38 -0.81 0.21
CA TRP A 45 -13.01 0.51 0.14
C TRP A 45 -12.03 1.68 0.13
N VAL A 46 -10.85 1.52 0.73
CA VAL A 46 -9.82 2.57 0.81
C VAL A 46 -9.30 2.96 -0.58
N TRP A 47 -9.29 2.02 -1.50
CA TRP A 47 -8.84 2.19 -2.88
C TRP A 47 -9.93 2.66 -3.85
N LYS A 48 -11.20 2.80 -3.41
CA LYS A 48 -12.36 3.08 -4.27
C LYS A 48 -12.14 4.24 -5.25
N ASP A 49 -11.61 5.36 -4.77
CA ASP A 49 -11.44 6.57 -5.60
C ASP A 49 -10.27 6.42 -6.59
N VAL A 50 -9.18 5.77 -6.19
CA VAL A 50 -8.06 5.42 -7.08
C VAL A 50 -8.53 4.45 -8.16
N ALA A 51 -9.21 3.37 -7.77
CA ALA A 51 -9.73 2.37 -8.70
C ALA A 51 -10.70 2.97 -9.73
N ARG A 52 -11.55 3.92 -9.31
CA ARG A 52 -12.45 4.64 -10.23
C ARG A 52 -11.66 5.41 -11.29
N ILE A 53 -10.56 6.06 -10.91
CA ILE A 53 -9.71 6.80 -11.85
C ILE A 53 -8.99 5.84 -12.80
N LEU A 54 -8.39 4.77 -12.29
CA LEU A 54 -7.72 3.75 -13.12
C LEU A 54 -8.68 3.13 -14.13
N ARG A 55 -9.90 2.75 -13.71
CA ARG A 55 -10.93 2.21 -14.61
C ARG A 55 -11.37 3.21 -15.66
N ALA A 56 -11.44 4.50 -15.33
CA ALA A 56 -11.74 5.55 -16.31
C ALA A 56 -10.65 5.72 -17.38
N HIS A 57 -9.44 5.24 -17.11
CA HIS A 57 -8.33 5.16 -18.07
C HIS A 57 -8.24 3.81 -18.80
N GLY A 58 -9.23 2.93 -18.62
CA GLY A 58 -9.33 1.65 -19.31
C GLY A 58 -8.67 0.47 -18.59
N HIS A 59 -8.03 0.68 -17.43
CA HIS A 59 -7.40 -0.39 -16.68
C HIS A 59 -8.44 -1.28 -15.97
N ARG A 60 -8.13 -2.57 -15.83
CA ARG A 60 -8.87 -3.48 -14.94
C ARG A 60 -8.32 -3.37 -13.53
N VAL A 61 -9.19 -3.32 -12.53
CA VAL A 61 -8.76 -3.09 -11.14
C VAL A 61 -9.54 -3.97 -10.18
N LEU A 62 -8.83 -4.74 -9.36
CA LEU A 62 -9.37 -5.43 -8.19
C LEU A 62 -8.96 -4.68 -6.92
N THR A 63 -9.87 -4.59 -5.99
CA THR A 63 -9.65 -4.02 -4.65
C THR A 63 -10.19 -4.98 -3.61
N PRO A 64 -9.56 -6.16 -3.44
CA PRO A 64 -10.05 -7.17 -2.53
C PRO A 64 -10.06 -6.68 -1.09
N THR A 65 -11.04 -7.14 -0.30
CA THR A 65 -11.04 -7.02 1.16
C THR A 65 -10.63 -8.36 1.74
N CYS A 66 -9.59 -8.37 2.55
CA CYS A 66 -9.13 -9.57 3.25
C CYS A 66 -10.15 -10.02 4.30
N THR A 67 -10.25 -11.32 4.54
CA THR A 67 -11.13 -11.93 5.53
C THR A 67 -10.90 -11.34 6.92
N GLY A 68 -11.97 -11.03 7.63
CA GLY A 68 -11.92 -10.40 8.95
C GLY A 68 -11.67 -8.88 8.94
N CYS A 69 -11.66 -8.24 7.77
CA CYS A 69 -11.44 -6.80 7.60
C CYS A 69 -12.61 -6.13 6.86
N GLY A 70 -12.81 -4.83 7.08
CA GLY A 70 -13.78 -4.01 6.35
C GLY A 70 -15.17 -4.65 6.24
N ASP A 71 -15.70 -4.74 5.04
CA ASP A 71 -17.01 -5.36 4.75
C ASP A 71 -17.04 -6.88 5.00
N ARG A 72 -15.89 -7.51 5.25
CA ARG A 72 -15.75 -8.92 5.63
C ARG A 72 -15.40 -9.10 7.13
N GLU A 73 -15.58 -8.08 7.97
CA GLU A 73 -15.29 -8.15 9.40
C GLU A 73 -16.05 -9.28 10.11
N HIS A 74 -17.27 -9.56 9.68
CA HIS A 74 -18.11 -10.64 10.23
C HIS A 74 -17.52 -12.05 10.07
N LEU A 75 -16.49 -12.22 9.24
CA LEU A 75 -15.76 -13.48 9.05
C LEU A 75 -14.52 -13.59 9.98
N SER A 76 -14.29 -12.57 10.82
CA SER A 76 -13.14 -12.53 11.71
C SER A 76 -13.24 -13.64 12.77
N ASN A 77 -12.17 -14.39 12.93
CA ASN A 77 -12.02 -15.42 13.95
C ASN A 77 -10.53 -15.59 14.29
N PRO A 78 -10.17 -16.32 15.37
CA PRO A 78 -8.77 -16.48 15.80
C PRO A 78 -7.84 -17.15 14.78
N GLU A 79 -8.39 -17.92 13.82
CA GLU A 79 -7.60 -18.63 12.81
C GLU A 79 -7.26 -17.76 11.59
N VAL A 80 -7.90 -16.61 11.43
CA VAL A 80 -7.62 -15.70 10.33
C VAL A 80 -6.23 -15.07 10.52
N GLY A 81 -5.30 -15.39 9.63
CA GLY A 81 -3.92 -14.97 9.67
C GLY A 81 -3.37 -14.56 8.31
N LEU A 82 -2.05 -14.53 8.21
CA LEU A 82 -1.35 -14.10 6.99
C LEU A 82 -1.68 -15.03 5.81
N GLU A 83 -1.71 -16.34 6.03
CA GLU A 83 -2.03 -17.33 5.00
C GLU A 83 -3.44 -17.12 4.43
N THR A 84 -4.42 -16.86 5.30
CA THR A 84 -5.79 -16.54 4.88
C THR A 84 -5.81 -15.30 3.96
N HIS A 85 -5.08 -14.25 4.34
CA HIS A 85 -5.03 -13.02 3.55
C HIS A 85 -4.31 -13.20 2.21
N ILE A 86 -3.25 -14.00 2.15
CA ILE A 86 -2.58 -14.34 0.88
C ILE A 86 -3.57 -15.08 -0.04
N THR A 87 -4.25 -16.09 0.49
CA THR A 87 -5.26 -16.87 -0.24
C THR A 87 -6.44 -16.01 -0.71
N ASP A 88 -6.91 -15.04 0.09
CA ASP A 88 -7.95 -14.09 -0.33
C ASP A 88 -7.55 -13.31 -1.59
N ILE A 89 -6.28 -12.88 -1.66
CA ILE A 89 -5.77 -12.13 -2.80
C ILE A 89 -5.59 -13.06 -4.01
N GLU A 90 -5.02 -14.25 -3.83
CA GLU A 90 -4.87 -15.25 -4.90
C GLU A 90 -6.23 -15.61 -5.50
N ASN A 91 -7.24 -15.88 -4.67
CA ASN A 91 -8.60 -16.16 -5.11
C ASN A 91 -9.22 -14.96 -5.85
N SER A 92 -9.00 -13.73 -5.36
CA SER A 92 -9.49 -12.54 -6.05
C SER A 92 -8.89 -12.38 -7.44
N ILE A 93 -7.62 -12.71 -7.61
CA ILE A 93 -6.91 -12.70 -8.90
C ILE A 93 -7.46 -13.80 -9.80
N HIS A 94 -7.56 -15.03 -9.30
CA HIS A 94 -8.04 -16.19 -10.04
C HIS A 94 -9.48 -15.99 -10.53
N TRP A 95 -10.41 -15.70 -9.64
CA TRP A 95 -11.82 -15.47 -9.99
C TRP A 95 -12.07 -14.14 -10.69
N GLY A 96 -11.13 -13.20 -10.60
CA GLY A 96 -11.10 -11.97 -11.37
C GLY A 96 -10.53 -12.14 -12.78
N GLU A 97 -10.07 -13.35 -13.15
CA GLU A 97 -9.48 -13.68 -14.45
C GLU A 97 -8.37 -12.68 -14.84
N MET A 98 -7.41 -12.47 -13.93
CA MET A 98 -6.26 -11.59 -14.14
C MET A 98 -5.02 -12.41 -14.51
N ASP A 99 -4.73 -12.58 -15.79
CA ASP A 99 -3.58 -13.37 -16.26
C ASP A 99 -2.23 -12.74 -15.90
N ARG A 100 -2.14 -11.42 -16.05
CA ARG A 100 -0.97 -10.63 -15.67
C ARG A 100 -1.42 -9.36 -14.97
N PHE A 101 -0.67 -8.93 -13.92
CA PHE A 101 -1.10 -7.79 -13.11
C PHE A 101 0.05 -7.06 -12.41
N ILE A 102 -0.21 -5.79 -12.09
CA ILE A 102 0.59 -4.97 -11.18
C ILE A 102 0.00 -5.13 -9.78
N LEU A 103 0.80 -5.62 -8.85
CA LEU A 103 0.40 -5.91 -7.48
C LEU A 103 0.83 -4.77 -6.56
N VAL A 104 -0.14 -4.11 -5.93
CA VAL A 104 0.09 -2.94 -5.06
C VAL A 104 -0.32 -3.27 -3.63
N GLY A 105 0.58 -3.11 -2.67
CA GLY A 105 0.28 -3.31 -1.26
C GLY A 105 0.55 -2.08 -0.42
N HIS A 106 -0.41 -1.69 0.41
CA HIS A 106 -0.30 -0.58 1.34
C HIS A 106 0.05 -1.05 2.75
N SER A 107 1.00 -0.37 3.40
CA SER A 107 1.28 -0.60 4.82
C SER A 107 1.72 -2.06 5.09
N TYR A 108 1.07 -2.74 6.03
CA TYR A 108 1.35 -4.13 6.35
C TYR A 108 1.13 -5.10 5.17
N SER A 109 0.26 -4.78 4.23
CA SER A 109 0.04 -5.67 3.08
C SER A 109 1.27 -5.84 2.18
N GLY A 110 2.35 -5.10 2.40
CA GLY A 110 3.65 -5.44 1.80
C GLY A 110 4.12 -6.86 2.10
N VAL A 111 3.77 -7.39 3.29
CA VAL A 111 4.02 -8.79 3.66
C VAL A 111 3.10 -9.72 2.86
N THR A 112 1.80 -9.41 2.81
CA THR A 112 0.81 -10.20 2.07
C THR A 112 1.15 -10.28 0.57
N ILE A 113 1.42 -9.13 -0.07
CA ILE A 113 1.74 -9.11 -1.52
C ILE A 113 3.07 -9.80 -1.84
N THR A 114 3.99 -9.86 -0.87
CA THR A 114 5.23 -10.63 -1.06
C THR A 114 4.93 -12.12 -1.13
N GLY A 115 4.00 -12.63 -0.29
CA GLY A 115 3.54 -14.01 -0.37
C GLY A 115 2.82 -14.34 -1.68
N VAL A 116 1.94 -13.44 -2.14
CA VAL A 116 1.29 -13.56 -3.45
C VAL A 116 2.32 -13.55 -4.59
N ALA A 117 3.28 -12.63 -4.55
CA ALA A 117 4.34 -12.54 -5.56
C ALA A 117 5.25 -13.77 -5.56
N ASP A 118 5.44 -14.42 -4.41
CA ASP A 118 6.18 -15.69 -4.30
C ASP A 118 5.46 -16.84 -5.04
N ARG A 119 4.14 -16.90 -4.94
CA ARG A 119 3.32 -18.01 -5.47
C ARG A 119 2.85 -17.79 -6.91
N MET A 120 2.56 -16.56 -7.28
CA MET A 120 2.02 -16.18 -8.60
C MET A 120 3.07 -15.44 -9.46
N ARG A 121 4.33 -15.74 -9.27
CA ARG A 121 5.47 -15.01 -9.81
C ARG A 121 5.39 -14.73 -11.30
N GLU A 122 5.00 -15.71 -12.10
CA GLU A 122 4.92 -15.61 -13.57
C GLU A 122 3.83 -14.63 -14.05
N GLN A 123 2.86 -14.34 -13.18
CA GLN A 123 1.74 -13.43 -13.49
C GLN A 123 2.01 -11.99 -13.02
N VAL A 124 2.98 -11.79 -12.12
CA VAL A 124 3.29 -10.47 -11.57
C VAL A 124 4.17 -9.67 -12.51
N GLU A 125 3.63 -8.61 -13.08
CA GLU A 125 4.39 -7.67 -13.94
C GLU A 125 5.26 -6.72 -13.11
N ARG A 126 4.74 -6.28 -11.97
CA ARG A 126 5.43 -5.35 -11.04
C ARG A 126 4.84 -5.47 -9.64
N VAL A 127 5.68 -5.32 -8.63
CA VAL A 127 5.25 -5.19 -7.23
C VAL A 127 5.47 -3.74 -6.78
N ILE A 128 4.43 -3.11 -6.24
CA ILE A 128 4.48 -1.74 -5.73
C ILE A 128 4.19 -1.74 -4.22
N PHE A 129 5.17 -1.36 -3.45
CA PHE A 129 5.09 -1.18 -2.01
C PHE A 129 4.68 0.27 -1.73
N PHE A 130 3.40 0.49 -1.47
CA PHE A 130 2.86 1.82 -1.20
C PHE A 130 2.93 2.11 0.30
N ASP A 131 3.95 2.83 0.74
CA ASP A 131 4.29 3.12 2.14
C ASP A 131 4.20 1.85 3.02
N ALA A 132 4.78 0.75 2.55
CA ALA A 132 4.52 -0.60 3.03
C ALA A 132 5.77 -1.27 3.60
N LEU A 133 5.56 -2.32 4.39
CA LEU A 133 6.64 -3.19 4.87
C LEU A 133 7.24 -3.95 3.71
N VAL A 134 8.57 -3.94 3.60
CA VAL A 134 9.31 -4.74 2.61
C VAL A 134 9.94 -5.94 3.32
N PRO A 135 9.40 -7.15 3.15
CA PRO A 135 9.99 -8.35 3.71
C PRO A 135 11.40 -8.60 3.17
N ARG A 136 12.28 -9.02 4.08
CA ARG A 136 13.64 -9.45 3.76
C ARG A 136 13.67 -10.95 3.40
N GLU A 137 14.85 -11.52 3.32
CA GLU A 137 15.02 -12.95 3.04
C GLU A 137 14.58 -13.87 4.18
N GLY A 138 14.19 -15.09 3.81
CA GLY A 138 13.85 -16.13 4.75
C GLY A 138 12.46 -16.00 5.34
N ARG A 139 12.34 -16.34 6.61
CA ARG A 139 11.10 -16.24 7.38
C ARG A 139 10.98 -14.87 8.01
N MET A 140 9.83 -14.25 7.88
CA MET A 140 9.58 -12.93 8.44
C MET A 140 8.14 -12.81 8.95
N ALA A 141 8.00 -12.31 10.16
CA ALA A 141 6.72 -11.84 10.70
C ALA A 141 6.74 -10.31 10.88
N GLY A 142 5.57 -9.69 10.90
CA GLY A 142 5.46 -8.26 11.22
C GLY A 142 5.87 -7.95 12.66
N VAL A 143 5.58 -8.88 13.57
CA VAL A 143 6.06 -8.88 14.96
C VAL A 143 7.05 -10.02 15.12
N VAL A 144 8.32 -9.69 15.22
CA VAL A 144 9.38 -10.67 15.38
C VAL A 144 9.51 -11.07 16.86
N ARG A 145 9.50 -12.35 17.12
CA ARG A 145 9.77 -12.90 18.46
C ARG A 145 11.25 -12.76 18.80
N ASP A 146 11.55 -12.67 20.09
CA ASP A 146 12.94 -12.77 20.57
C ASP A 146 13.52 -14.14 20.21
N SER A 147 14.71 -14.16 19.64
CA SER A 147 15.34 -15.37 19.12
C SER A 147 15.81 -16.35 20.19
N TYR A 148 16.01 -15.88 21.44
CA TYR A 148 16.44 -16.72 22.56
C TYR A 148 15.27 -17.24 23.39
N THR A 149 14.28 -16.38 23.67
CA THR A 149 13.17 -16.72 24.56
C THR A 149 11.95 -17.21 23.81
N GLY A 150 11.84 -16.93 22.49
CA GLY A 150 10.66 -17.19 21.69
C GLY A 150 9.47 -16.28 22.02
N GLU A 151 9.67 -15.32 22.92
CA GLU A 151 8.61 -14.42 23.36
C GLU A 151 8.38 -13.25 22.41
N PHE A 152 7.17 -12.71 22.43
CA PHE A 152 6.87 -11.48 21.74
C PHE A 152 7.50 -10.29 22.51
N PRO A 153 7.88 -9.19 21.80
CA PRO A 153 8.39 -7.99 22.44
C PRO A 153 7.32 -7.33 23.34
N ASP A 154 7.76 -6.64 24.39
CA ASP A 154 6.85 -6.09 25.41
C ASP A 154 5.83 -5.09 24.88
N TRP A 155 6.18 -4.33 23.85
CA TRP A 155 5.24 -3.42 23.21
C TRP A 155 4.08 -4.18 22.56
N TRP A 156 4.33 -5.39 22.01
CA TRP A 156 3.28 -6.24 21.46
C TRP A 156 2.44 -6.88 22.56
N LYS A 157 3.07 -7.41 23.60
CA LYS A 157 2.36 -7.95 24.77
C LYS A 157 1.43 -6.91 25.41
N THR A 158 1.92 -5.65 25.51
CA THR A 158 1.10 -4.53 25.99
C THR A 158 -0.09 -4.28 25.08
N ARG A 159 0.12 -4.27 23.79
CA ARG A 159 -0.93 -4.07 22.79
C ARG A 159 -1.98 -5.17 22.80
N GLN A 160 -1.56 -6.42 22.98
CA GLN A 160 -2.48 -7.57 23.04
C GLN A 160 -3.52 -7.46 24.17
N LYS A 161 -3.21 -6.77 25.28
CA LYS A 161 -4.16 -6.52 26.38
C LYS A 161 -5.40 -5.70 25.94
N ALA A 162 -5.29 -4.98 24.86
CA ALA A 162 -6.33 -4.13 24.30
C ALA A 162 -7.09 -4.78 23.14
N PHE A 163 -6.76 -6.01 22.77
CA PHE A 163 -7.43 -6.70 21.68
C PHE A 163 -8.87 -7.05 22.06
N VAL A 164 -9.79 -6.77 21.15
CA VAL A 164 -11.18 -7.24 21.27
C VAL A 164 -11.20 -8.75 21.05
N ASP A 165 -11.92 -9.46 21.91
CA ASP A 165 -12.03 -10.94 21.92
C ASP A 165 -10.66 -11.65 21.94
N GLY A 166 -9.61 -10.96 22.38
CA GLY A 166 -8.25 -11.52 22.51
C GLY A 166 -7.47 -11.67 21.20
N TYR A 167 -8.06 -11.40 20.04
CA TYR A 167 -7.39 -11.59 18.73
C TYR A 167 -7.62 -10.46 17.71
N ARG A 168 -8.50 -9.49 18.00
CA ARG A 168 -8.81 -8.39 17.07
C ARG A 168 -8.16 -7.10 17.53
N MET A 169 -7.25 -6.57 16.72
CA MET A 169 -6.56 -5.31 16.99
C MET A 169 -7.46 -4.11 16.70
N VAL A 170 -7.40 -3.09 17.57
CA VAL A 170 -8.13 -1.83 17.43
C VAL A 170 -7.14 -0.70 17.13
N LEU A 171 -7.44 0.14 16.13
CA LEU A 171 -6.57 1.26 15.77
C LEU A 171 -6.48 2.32 16.87
N TRP A 172 -7.63 2.74 17.38
CA TRP A 172 -7.78 3.97 18.16
C TRP A 172 -7.08 4.00 19.51
N GLN A 173 -6.68 2.86 20.03
CA GLN A 173 -6.01 2.76 21.32
C GLN A 173 -4.52 3.10 21.22
N ASP A 174 -3.91 2.85 20.08
CA ASP A 174 -2.48 2.97 19.89
C ASP A 174 -2.06 4.05 18.91
N TYR A 175 -2.96 4.39 17.97
CA TYR A 175 -2.63 5.29 16.87
C TYR A 175 -3.71 6.35 16.67
N PRO A 176 -3.38 7.63 16.81
CA PRO A 176 -4.29 8.70 16.46
C PRO A 176 -4.55 8.74 14.93
N VAL A 177 -5.73 9.20 14.54
CA VAL A 177 -6.16 9.27 13.11
C VAL A 177 -5.22 10.10 12.25
N ASP A 178 -4.59 11.10 12.82
CA ASP A 178 -3.65 12.00 12.14
C ASP A 178 -2.34 11.33 11.70
N MET A 179 -2.08 10.11 12.18
CA MET A 179 -1.02 9.26 11.62
C MET A 179 -1.36 8.74 10.22
N LEU A 180 -2.62 8.63 9.88
CA LEU A 180 -3.09 8.10 8.61
C LEU A 180 -3.48 9.22 7.64
N VAL A 181 -4.23 10.19 8.15
CA VAL A 181 -4.75 11.32 7.36
C VAL A 181 -4.66 12.62 8.14
N PRO A 182 -4.37 13.77 7.51
CA PRO A 182 -4.30 15.05 8.20
C PRO A 182 -5.64 15.39 8.88
N PRO A 183 -5.65 15.83 10.15
CA PRO A 183 -6.85 16.16 10.92
C PRO A 183 -7.66 17.30 10.30
N THR A 184 -7.03 18.13 9.48
CA THR A 184 -7.67 19.20 8.71
C THR A 184 -8.64 18.68 7.64
N ARG A 185 -8.47 17.44 7.20
CA ARG A 185 -9.32 16.76 6.22
C ARG A 185 -10.57 16.15 6.87
N LYS A 186 -11.37 16.97 7.57
CA LYS A 186 -12.49 16.55 8.42
C LYS A 186 -13.43 15.51 7.81
N LYS A 187 -13.80 15.65 6.52
CA LYS A 187 -14.66 14.68 5.81
C LYS A 187 -13.99 13.32 5.64
N ILE A 188 -12.68 13.29 5.35
CA ILE A 188 -11.91 12.05 5.20
C ILE A 188 -11.74 11.40 6.56
N VAL A 189 -11.43 12.16 7.60
CA VAL A 189 -11.35 11.68 8.99
C VAL A 189 -12.67 11.03 9.42
N ALA A 190 -13.81 11.68 9.15
CA ALA A 190 -15.12 11.13 9.47
C ALA A 190 -15.43 9.84 8.70
N ARG A 191 -15.06 9.78 7.41
CA ARG A 191 -15.19 8.57 6.59
C ARG A 191 -14.31 7.44 7.14
N LEU A 192 -13.07 7.74 7.46
CA LEU A 192 -12.11 6.80 8.02
C LEU A 192 -12.63 6.20 9.33
N LYS A 193 -13.03 7.06 10.29
CA LYS A 193 -13.59 6.62 11.58
C LYS A 193 -14.80 5.71 11.45
N ARG A 194 -15.62 5.91 10.42
CA ARG A 194 -16.81 5.09 10.17
C ARG A 194 -16.51 3.74 9.52
N LEU A 195 -15.45 3.65 8.71
CA LEU A 195 -15.18 2.50 7.85
C LEU A 195 -14.01 1.63 8.30
N ILE A 196 -13.19 2.12 9.23
CA ILE A 196 -12.16 1.32 9.87
C ILE A 196 -12.83 0.27 10.76
N THR A 197 -12.34 -0.95 10.66
CA THR A 197 -12.76 -2.10 11.46
C THR A 197 -11.62 -2.59 12.34
N THR A 198 -11.91 -3.55 13.20
CA THR A 198 -10.85 -4.32 13.85
C THR A 198 -10.04 -5.11 12.82
N HIS A 199 -8.89 -5.64 13.22
CA HIS A 199 -8.01 -6.39 12.33
C HIS A 199 -7.52 -7.67 13.01
N PRO A 200 -7.56 -8.84 12.33
CA PRO A 200 -7.03 -10.08 12.89
C PRO A 200 -5.53 -9.94 13.22
N ALA A 201 -5.19 -10.10 14.51
CA ALA A 201 -3.84 -9.86 15.00
C ALA A 201 -2.84 -10.91 14.49
N ARG A 202 -3.31 -12.13 14.20
CA ARG A 202 -2.48 -13.22 13.74
C ARG A 202 -1.75 -12.91 12.43
N GLN A 203 -2.33 -12.08 11.57
CA GLN A 203 -1.64 -11.60 10.39
C GLN A 203 -0.26 -10.98 10.72
N TRP A 204 -0.14 -10.30 11.87
CA TRP A 204 1.12 -9.66 12.28
C TRP A 204 2.14 -10.63 12.90
N THR A 205 1.68 -11.76 13.41
CA THR A 205 2.51 -12.73 14.13
C THR A 205 2.84 -13.97 13.33
N ASP A 206 2.06 -14.28 12.28
CA ASP A 206 2.35 -15.39 11.37
C ASP A 206 3.62 -15.08 10.56
N GLU A 207 4.43 -16.12 10.36
CA GLU A 207 5.64 -16.00 9.55
C GLU A 207 5.32 -16.17 8.06
N LEU A 208 5.79 -15.21 7.28
CA LEU A 208 5.85 -15.37 5.83
C LEU A 208 7.01 -16.29 5.46
N VAL A 209 6.72 -17.37 4.75
CA VAL A 209 7.73 -18.27 4.17
C VAL A 209 7.87 -17.95 2.68
N ILE A 210 9.08 -17.62 2.25
CA ILE A 210 9.41 -17.28 0.85
C ILE A 210 10.16 -18.45 0.24
N ASN A 211 9.57 -19.10 -0.77
CA ASN A 211 10.14 -20.27 -1.45
C ASN A 211 10.66 -19.96 -2.85
N ASN A 212 10.09 -18.97 -3.54
CA ASN A 212 10.40 -18.63 -4.94
C ASN A 212 10.98 -17.21 -5.08
N GLY A 213 11.55 -16.67 -4.01
CA GLY A 213 12.20 -15.36 -4.02
C GLY A 213 11.29 -14.17 -3.70
N GLY A 214 9.97 -14.36 -3.53
CA GLY A 214 9.02 -13.30 -3.23
C GLY A 214 9.04 -12.19 -4.29
N TRP A 215 9.28 -10.95 -3.87
CA TRP A 215 9.41 -9.79 -4.75
C TRP A 215 10.76 -9.70 -5.49
N ARG A 216 11.78 -10.49 -5.11
CA ARG A 216 13.12 -10.40 -5.71
C ARG A 216 13.13 -10.80 -7.17
N GLY A 217 13.91 -10.08 -7.98
CA GLY A 217 14.00 -10.30 -9.42
C GLY A 217 12.77 -9.84 -10.22
N LEU A 218 11.68 -9.41 -9.57
CA LEU A 218 10.55 -8.76 -10.23
C LEU A 218 10.81 -7.25 -10.38
N PRO A 219 10.25 -6.60 -11.41
CA PRO A 219 10.13 -5.14 -11.44
C PRO A 219 9.44 -4.66 -10.17
N ARG A 220 10.01 -3.67 -9.48
CA ARG A 220 9.51 -3.28 -8.16
C ARG A 220 9.69 -1.81 -7.89
N SER A 221 8.73 -1.24 -7.19
CA SER A 221 8.73 0.16 -6.80
C SER A 221 8.39 0.31 -5.33
N PHE A 222 8.92 1.36 -4.70
CA PHE A 222 8.52 1.80 -3.38
C PHE A 222 8.03 3.23 -3.43
N VAL A 223 6.82 3.45 -2.92
CA VAL A 223 6.25 4.79 -2.75
C VAL A 223 6.34 5.17 -1.28
N HIS A 224 7.12 6.17 -0.96
CA HIS A 224 7.26 6.73 0.39
C HIS A 224 6.38 7.97 0.53
N CYS A 225 5.43 7.93 1.46
CA CYS A 225 4.52 9.04 1.75
C CYS A 225 5.16 9.96 2.80
N ILE A 226 5.70 11.10 2.37
CA ILE A 226 6.45 12.04 3.24
C ILE A 226 5.64 13.26 3.70
N GLY A 227 4.37 13.41 3.27
CA GLY A 227 3.51 14.56 3.59
C GLY A 227 2.76 14.45 4.93
N GLN A 228 3.37 13.83 5.94
CA GLN A 228 2.81 13.65 7.27
C GLN A 228 3.88 13.87 8.34
N GLN A 229 3.46 14.27 9.54
CA GLN A 229 4.39 14.51 10.65
C GLN A 229 4.94 13.20 11.25
N TYR A 230 4.17 12.13 11.16
CA TYR A 230 4.54 10.84 11.72
C TYR A 230 4.80 9.82 10.62
N LEU A 231 6.06 9.41 10.48
CA LEU A 231 6.46 8.38 9.54
C LEU A 231 6.33 7.02 10.22
N MET A 232 5.28 6.29 9.88
CA MET A 232 5.06 4.93 10.41
C MET A 232 6.07 3.92 9.84
N THR A 233 6.58 4.20 8.65
CA THR A 233 7.57 3.35 7.99
C THR A 233 8.96 3.79 8.41
N SER A 234 9.58 3.04 9.30
CA SER A 234 10.95 3.32 9.75
C SER A 234 11.98 3.01 8.67
N GLU A 235 13.16 3.63 8.73
CA GLU A 235 14.28 3.31 7.83
C GLU A 235 14.63 1.80 7.81
N LYS A 236 14.41 1.08 8.91
CA LYS A 236 14.58 -0.38 8.95
C LYS A 236 13.61 -1.12 8.03
N MET A 237 12.41 -0.58 7.82
CA MET A 237 11.37 -1.16 6.97
C MET A 237 11.58 -0.80 5.50
N ILE A 238 11.98 0.43 5.21
CA ILE A 238 12.18 0.93 3.85
C ILE A 238 13.61 0.72 3.34
N GLY A 239 14.59 0.48 4.23
CA GLY A 239 16.00 0.32 3.88
C GLY A 239 16.25 -0.63 2.71
N PRO A 240 15.58 -1.80 2.60
CA PRO A 240 15.70 -2.68 1.44
C PRO A 240 15.31 -2.01 0.12
N ALA A 241 14.36 -1.09 0.15
CA ALA A 241 13.87 -0.39 -1.05
C ALA A 241 14.78 0.76 -1.52
N ARG A 242 15.81 1.13 -0.75
CA ARG A 242 16.84 2.09 -1.16
C ARG A 242 18.00 1.42 -1.90
N ALA A 243 18.02 0.08 -1.97
CA ALA A 243 19.03 -0.66 -2.71
C ALA A 243 18.87 -0.49 -4.23
N PRO A 244 19.94 -0.68 -5.03
CA PRO A 244 19.85 -0.65 -6.48
C PRO A 244 18.77 -1.61 -7.04
N GLY A 245 18.13 -1.20 -8.12
CA GLY A 245 17.09 -1.98 -8.79
C GLY A 245 15.68 -1.77 -8.23
N TRP A 246 15.49 -0.75 -7.41
CA TRP A 246 14.17 -0.25 -7.00
C TRP A 246 13.86 1.08 -7.66
N ASP A 247 12.60 1.24 -8.09
CA ASP A 247 12.06 2.57 -8.39
C ASP A 247 11.56 3.17 -7.07
N PHE A 248 12.39 3.99 -6.42
CA PHE A 248 12.05 4.64 -5.15
C PHE A 248 11.52 6.04 -5.40
N VAL A 249 10.28 6.30 -4.97
CA VAL A 249 9.60 7.57 -5.18
C VAL A 249 9.07 8.13 -3.86
N GLU A 250 9.34 9.40 -3.61
CA GLU A 250 8.76 10.14 -2.48
C GLU A 250 7.58 10.98 -2.98
N LEU A 251 6.42 10.81 -2.33
CA LEU A 251 5.23 11.60 -2.58
C LEU A 251 4.91 12.45 -1.36
N ASN A 252 4.78 13.76 -1.54
CA ASN A 252 4.39 14.67 -0.46
C ASN A 252 2.86 14.58 -0.20
N ILE A 253 2.43 13.42 0.24
CA ILE A 253 1.06 13.08 0.61
C ILE A 253 1.05 12.34 1.94
N ALA A 254 -0.11 12.30 2.61
CA ALA A 254 -0.27 11.53 3.83
C ALA A 254 -0.18 10.02 3.55
N ARG A 255 0.01 9.22 4.61
CA ARG A 255 0.10 7.76 4.53
C ARG A 255 -1.07 7.13 3.79
N ASP A 256 -2.30 7.53 4.12
CA ASP A 256 -3.51 7.15 3.37
C ASP A 256 -3.69 8.07 2.15
N GLY A 257 -2.65 8.15 1.31
CA GLY A 257 -2.65 8.96 0.09
C GLY A 257 -3.77 8.59 -0.88
N MET A 258 -4.19 7.33 -0.88
CA MET A 258 -5.29 6.84 -1.69
C MET A 258 -6.65 7.48 -1.29
N LEU A 259 -6.79 7.92 -0.03
CA LEU A 259 -7.95 8.68 0.44
C LEU A 259 -7.80 10.18 0.27
N THR A 260 -6.60 10.71 0.55
CA THR A 260 -6.36 12.16 0.61
C THR A 260 -6.03 12.78 -0.74
N HIS A 261 -5.33 12.03 -1.60
CA HIS A 261 -4.84 12.47 -2.92
C HIS A 261 -5.02 11.39 -4.01
N PRO A 262 -6.23 10.85 -4.22
CA PRO A 262 -6.46 9.71 -5.12
C PRO A 262 -6.00 9.96 -6.55
N LYS A 263 -6.04 11.22 -7.03
CA LYS A 263 -5.54 11.58 -8.36
C LYS A 263 -4.03 11.44 -8.47
N ILE A 264 -3.27 11.87 -7.45
CA ILE A 264 -1.80 11.74 -7.44
C ILE A 264 -1.42 10.25 -7.44
N VAL A 265 -2.06 9.47 -6.58
CA VAL A 265 -1.82 8.03 -6.50
C VAL A 265 -2.18 7.32 -7.81
N ALA A 266 -3.35 7.61 -8.38
CA ALA A 266 -3.76 7.00 -9.64
C ALA A 266 -2.82 7.37 -10.80
N ASN A 267 -2.41 8.63 -10.92
CA ASN A 267 -1.47 9.07 -11.96
C ASN A 267 -0.11 8.37 -11.84
N TYR A 268 0.37 8.20 -10.60
CA TYR A 268 1.59 7.41 -10.37
C TYR A 268 1.40 5.96 -10.83
N LEU A 269 0.29 5.30 -10.46
CA LEU A 269 0.04 3.91 -10.87
C LEU A 269 -0.11 3.79 -12.40
N ILE A 270 -0.76 4.75 -13.06
CA ILE A 270 -0.87 4.80 -14.53
C ILE A 270 0.52 4.92 -15.18
N SER A 271 1.44 5.69 -14.60
CA SER A 271 2.80 5.81 -15.14
C SER A 271 3.63 4.51 -15.00
N MET A 272 3.18 3.57 -14.16
CA MET A 272 3.80 2.24 -13.99
C MET A 272 3.17 1.19 -14.91
N ALA A 273 2.10 1.51 -15.63
CA ALA A 273 1.45 0.66 -16.61
C ALA A 273 2.21 0.71 -17.93
N GLY A 274 2.56 -0.44 -18.50
CA GLY A 274 3.24 -0.51 -19.82
C GLY A 274 4.45 -1.36 -19.84
#